data_bb93c13fba823d6b8fc8bb03c8c32b09
#
_entry.id   bb93c13fba823d6b8fc8bb03c8c32b09
#
_cell.length_a   1.000
_cell.length_b   1.000
_cell.length_c   1.000
_cell.angle_alpha   90.00
_cell.angle_beta   90.00
_cell.angle_gamma   90.00
#
_symmetry.space_group_name_H-M   'P 1'
#
loop_
_entity.id
_entity.type
_entity.pdbx_description
1 polymer ?
#
loop_
_entity_poly.entity_id
_entity_poly.type
_entity_poly.pdbx_seq_one_letter_code
_entity_poly.pdbx_strand_id
1 'polypeptide(L)'
;MKLAFVFPGQGSQSVGMLDSFDQNETVQAVLSQANEALGEDLVKLIHEGPAEQLNLTVNTQPALLTASIAMYEAWKAKGGMLPVLMAGHSLGEYSALTAAGVFSIPQAVKLVRFRARAMQEAVPVGVGGMAAILGLTDE
;
A
#
# COMPACT_ATOMS: atom_id res chain seq x y z
N MET A 1 -14.31 21.87 -9.75
CA MET A 1 -13.38 21.62 -8.62
C MET A 1 -12.23 20.75 -9.11
N LYS A 2 -10.99 20.99 -8.70
CA LYS A 2 -9.85 20.10 -9.02
C LYS A 2 -9.57 19.24 -7.79
N LEU A 3 -9.38 17.93 -8.01
CA LEU A 3 -9.12 16.95 -6.96
C LEU A 3 -7.71 16.39 -7.11
N ALA A 4 -6.98 16.24 -6.02
CA ALA A 4 -5.72 15.51 -5.96
C ALA A 4 -5.84 14.34 -4.99
N PHE A 5 -5.24 13.19 -5.33
CA PHE A 5 -5.08 12.06 -4.43
C PHE A 5 -3.64 11.97 -3.95
N VAL A 6 -3.50 11.76 -2.64
CA VAL A 6 -2.20 11.55 -1.99
C VAL A 6 -2.21 10.17 -1.35
N PHE A 7 -1.19 9.38 -1.63
CA PHE A 7 -1.05 8.01 -1.15
C PHE A 7 -0.02 7.91 -0.03
N PRO A 8 -0.36 7.26 1.10
CA PRO A 8 0.52 7.19 2.25
C PRO A 8 1.69 6.23 2.03
N GLY A 9 2.74 6.44 2.80
CA GLY A 9 3.87 5.53 2.93
C GLY A 9 3.80 4.66 4.18
N GLN A 10 4.89 3.91 4.41
CA GLN A 10 5.04 3.04 5.59
C GLN A 10 4.85 3.82 6.89
N GLY A 11 4.11 3.24 7.83
CA GLY A 11 3.67 3.84 9.09
C GLY A 11 2.16 4.09 9.15
N SER A 12 1.47 4.02 7.99
CA SER A 12 0.02 4.23 7.90
C SER A 12 -0.80 2.93 7.95
N GLN A 13 -0.13 1.77 8.02
CA GLN A 13 -0.79 0.47 8.11
C GLN A 13 -1.35 0.20 9.50
N SER A 14 -2.48 -0.50 9.53
CA SER A 14 -3.04 -1.07 10.77
C SER A 14 -3.76 -2.37 10.44
N VAL A 15 -3.75 -3.30 11.40
CA VAL A 15 -4.59 -4.49 11.30
C VAL A 15 -6.05 -4.06 11.25
N GLY A 16 -6.83 -4.65 10.37
CA GLY A 16 -8.23 -4.29 10.15
C GLY A 16 -8.45 -3.01 9.32
N MET A 17 -7.41 -2.45 8.68
CA MET A 17 -7.52 -1.18 7.93
C MET A 17 -8.52 -1.21 6.75
N LEU A 18 -8.97 -2.38 6.34
CA LEU A 18 -9.97 -2.57 5.27
C LEU A 18 -11.28 -3.19 5.76
N ASP A 19 -11.48 -3.43 7.05
CA ASP A 19 -12.67 -4.14 7.58
C ASP A 19 -13.99 -3.46 7.20
N SER A 20 -14.00 -2.13 7.11
CA SER A 20 -15.19 -1.38 6.65
C SER A 20 -15.54 -1.62 5.18
N PHE A 21 -14.68 -2.30 4.42
CA PHE A 21 -14.86 -2.62 3.01
C PHE A 21 -15.10 -4.11 2.73
N ASP A 22 -15.30 -4.95 3.74
CA ASP A 22 -15.42 -6.40 3.61
C ASP A 22 -16.49 -6.85 2.60
N GLN A 23 -17.59 -6.10 2.49
CA GLN A 23 -18.68 -6.40 1.55
C GLN A 23 -18.53 -5.67 0.20
N ASN A 24 -17.39 -5.01 -0.05
CA ASN A 24 -17.19 -4.27 -1.29
C ASN A 24 -16.53 -5.17 -2.35
N GLU A 25 -17.29 -5.57 -3.36
CA GLU A 25 -16.83 -6.47 -4.43
C GLU A 25 -15.59 -5.95 -5.17
N THR A 26 -15.50 -4.63 -5.40
CA THR A 26 -14.35 -4.02 -6.06
C THR A 26 -13.08 -4.16 -5.20
N VAL A 27 -13.23 -3.93 -3.90
CA VAL A 27 -12.12 -4.13 -2.94
C VAL A 27 -11.69 -5.58 -2.92
N GLN A 28 -12.64 -6.52 -2.81
CA GLN A 28 -12.34 -7.95 -2.80
C GLN A 28 -11.64 -8.41 -4.08
N ALA A 29 -11.99 -7.85 -5.24
CA ALA A 29 -11.33 -8.15 -6.52
C ALA A 29 -9.85 -7.69 -6.52
N VAL A 30 -9.53 -6.54 -5.94
CA VAL A 30 -8.15 -6.05 -5.79
C VAL A 30 -7.36 -6.93 -4.83
N LEU A 31 -7.96 -7.28 -3.69
CA LEU A 31 -7.35 -8.15 -2.68
C LEU A 31 -7.01 -9.53 -3.24
N SER A 32 -7.93 -10.11 -3.99
CA SER A 32 -7.72 -11.42 -4.67
C SER A 32 -6.56 -11.37 -5.66
N GLN A 33 -6.48 -10.32 -6.49
CA GLN A 33 -5.36 -10.14 -7.43
C GLN A 33 -4.02 -10.02 -6.72
N ALA A 34 -3.97 -9.33 -5.57
CA ALA A 34 -2.75 -9.20 -4.78
C ALA A 34 -2.30 -10.54 -4.19
N ASN A 35 -3.23 -11.31 -3.58
CA ASN A 35 -2.94 -12.65 -3.05
C ASN A 35 -2.43 -13.59 -4.13
N GLU A 36 -3.12 -13.65 -5.28
CA GLU A 36 -2.74 -14.49 -6.41
C GLU A 36 -1.35 -14.11 -6.94
N ALA A 37 -1.10 -12.81 -7.11
CA ALA A 37 0.18 -12.32 -7.64
C ALA A 37 1.36 -12.65 -6.75
N LEU A 38 1.18 -12.62 -5.42
CA LEU A 38 2.24 -12.91 -4.44
C LEU A 38 2.35 -14.41 -4.12
N GLY A 39 1.28 -15.19 -4.36
CA GLY A 39 1.19 -16.57 -3.88
C GLY A 39 1.13 -16.68 -2.35
N GLU A 40 0.64 -15.64 -1.68
CA GLU A 40 0.60 -15.49 -0.23
C GLU A 40 -0.78 -14.97 0.21
N ASP A 41 -1.17 -15.24 1.45
CA ASP A 41 -2.39 -14.69 2.04
C ASP A 41 -2.14 -13.34 2.72
N LEU A 42 -1.84 -12.33 1.90
CA LEU A 42 -1.66 -10.95 2.36
C LEU A 42 -2.94 -10.38 2.97
N VAL A 43 -4.09 -10.79 2.46
CA VAL A 43 -5.41 -10.33 2.91
C VAL A 43 -5.65 -10.74 4.36
N LYS A 44 -5.35 -11.98 4.71
CA LYS A 44 -5.42 -12.45 6.09
C LYS A 44 -4.53 -11.61 7.02
N LEU A 45 -3.32 -11.30 6.59
CA LEU A 45 -2.42 -10.45 7.37
C LEU A 45 -2.98 -9.03 7.57
N ILE A 46 -3.65 -8.47 6.56
CA ILE A 46 -4.28 -7.15 6.66
C ILE A 46 -5.43 -7.14 7.66
N HIS A 47 -6.29 -8.17 7.66
CA HIS A 47 -7.47 -8.24 8.53
C HIS A 47 -7.18 -8.74 9.93
N GLU A 48 -6.37 -9.79 10.06
CA GLU A 48 -6.17 -10.52 11.32
C GLU A 48 -4.80 -10.27 11.97
N GLY A 49 -3.84 -9.73 11.24
CA GLY A 49 -2.47 -9.53 11.70
C GLY A 49 -1.66 -10.82 11.80
N PRO A 50 -0.73 -10.95 12.75
CA PRO A 50 -0.47 -10.02 13.85
C PRO A 50 0.21 -8.71 13.41
N ALA A 51 0.06 -7.66 14.22
CA ALA A 51 0.60 -6.33 13.91
C ALA A 51 2.12 -6.33 13.70
N GLU A 52 2.85 -7.13 14.46
CA GLU A 52 4.31 -7.27 14.35
C GLU A 52 4.72 -7.77 12.96
N GLN A 53 3.95 -8.70 12.38
CA GLN A 53 4.20 -9.20 11.04
C GLN A 53 3.81 -8.17 9.98
N LEU A 54 2.68 -7.48 10.16
CA LEU A 54 2.24 -6.42 9.24
C LEU A 54 3.25 -5.26 9.21
N ASN A 55 3.92 -4.98 10.33
CA ASN A 55 4.90 -3.90 10.47
C ASN A 55 6.30 -4.23 9.92
N LEU A 56 6.56 -5.48 9.55
CA LEU A 56 7.78 -5.80 8.81
C LEU A 56 7.70 -5.16 7.41
N THR A 57 8.76 -4.44 7.03
CA THR A 57 8.82 -3.73 5.73
C THR A 57 8.43 -4.62 4.55
N VAL A 58 8.81 -5.89 4.57
CA VAL A 58 8.48 -6.86 3.52
C VAL A 58 6.97 -7.07 3.35
N ASN A 59 6.19 -6.93 4.43
CA ASN A 59 4.74 -7.08 4.43
C ASN A 59 4.03 -5.74 4.34
N THR A 60 4.54 -4.72 5.03
CA THR A 60 3.94 -3.37 5.05
C THR A 60 3.78 -2.80 3.65
N GLN A 61 4.81 -2.90 2.81
CA GLN A 61 4.79 -2.26 1.50
C GLN A 61 3.71 -2.85 0.57
N PRO A 62 3.63 -4.16 0.34
CA PRO A 62 2.55 -4.72 -0.47
C PRO A 62 1.17 -4.54 0.18
N ALA A 63 1.05 -4.59 1.50
CA ALA A 63 -0.22 -4.38 2.20
C ALA A 63 -0.76 -2.96 1.98
N LEU A 64 0.07 -1.94 2.18
CA LEU A 64 -0.33 -0.54 1.96
C LEU A 64 -0.64 -0.23 0.49
N LEU A 65 0.15 -0.74 -0.45
CA LEU A 65 -0.16 -0.57 -1.86
C LEU A 65 -1.51 -1.19 -2.20
N THR A 66 -1.74 -2.43 -1.78
CA THR A 66 -2.99 -3.15 -2.03
C THR A 66 -4.19 -2.41 -1.43
N ALA A 67 -4.10 -2.00 -0.17
CA ALA A 67 -5.16 -1.25 0.50
C ALA A 67 -5.44 0.10 -0.19
N SER A 68 -4.41 0.84 -0.55
CA SER A 68 -4.52 2.13 -1.24
C SER A 68 -5.24 1.99 -2.59
N ILE A 69 -4.86 0.98 -3.37
CA ILE A 69 -5.49 0.75 -4.68
C ILE A 69 -6.91 0.21 -4.52
N ALA A 70 -7.16 -0.67 -3.55
CA ALA A 70 -8.51 -1.16 -3.26
C ALA A 70 -9.49 -0.02 -2.95
N MET A 71 -9.10 0.91 -2.08
CA MET A 71 -9.89 2.11 -1.76
C MET A 71 -10.08 3.04 -2.96
N TYR A 72 -9.03 3.23 -3.77
CA TYR A 72 -9.12 4.04 -4.99
C TYR A 72 -10.06 3.44 -6.04
N GLU A 73 -9.97 2.12 -6.26
CA GLU A 73 -10.88 1.42 -7.18
C GLU A 73 -12.34 1.47 -6.67
N ALA A 74 -12.58 1.32 -5.37
CA ALA A 74 -13.89 1.49 -4.77
C ALA A 74 -14.45 2.92 -4.97
N TRP A 75 -13.59 3.94 -4.84
CA TRP A 75 -13.95 5.33 -5.13
C TRP A 75 -14.41 5.49 -6.59
N LYS A 76 -13.64 4.96 -7.55
CA LYS A 76 -14.01 5.00 -8.98
C LYS A 76 -15.31 4.26 -9.25
N ALA A 77 -15.48 3.06 -8.68
CA ALA A 77 -16.67 2.24 -8.87
C ALA A 77 -17.95 2.93 -8.37
N LYS A 78 -17.83 3.81 -7.37
CA LYS A 78 -18.94 4.64 -6.87
C LYS A 78 -19.17 5.92 -7.67
N GLY A 79 -18.49 6.10 -8.80
CA GLY A 79 -18.61 7.31 -9.62
C GLY A 79 -17.87 8.51 -9.03
N GLY A 80 -16.89 8.28 -8.16
CA GLY A 80 -16.06 9.34 -7.59
C GLY A 80 -15.32 10.14 -8.66
N MET A 81 -15.17 11.44 -8.45
CA MET A 81 -14.43 12.32 -9.38
C MET A 81 -12.99 11.86 -9.52
N LEU A 82 -12.51 11.73 -10.76
CA LEU A 82 -11.12 11.38 -11.01
C LEU A 82 -10.19 12.54 -10.62
N PRO A 83 -9.07 12.25 -9.96
CA PRO A 83 -8.09 13.28 -9.63
C PRO A 83 -7.35 13.78 -10.87
N VAL A 84 -6.99 15.06 -10.85
CA VAL A 84 -6.14 15.68 -11.89
C VAL A 84 -4.66 15.52 -11.56
N LEU A 85 -4.34 15.15 -10.32
CA LEU A 85 -2.99 14.94 -9.82
C LEU A 85 -3.00 13.79 -8.82
N MET A 86 -1.97 12.97 -8.88
CA MET A 86 -1.70 11.92 -7.90
C MET A 86 -0.27 12.08 -7.38
N ALA A 87 -0.08 11.91 -6.08
CA ALA A 87 1.24 11.96 -5.44
C ALA A 87 1.32 10.92 -4.34
N GLY A 88 2.53 10.55 -3.96
CA GLY A 88 2.79 9.62 -2.87
C GLY A 88 4.21 9.74 -2.37
N HIS A 89 4.41 9.48 -1.09
CA HIS A 89 5.73 9.49 -0.47
C HIS A 89 6.27 8.07 -0.35
N SER A 90 7.51 7.85 -0.81
CA SER A 90 8.18 6.54 -0.73
C SER A 90 7.33 5.42 -1.36
N LEU A 91 6.80 4.48 -0.58
CA LEU A 91 5.87 3.46 -1.08
C LEU A 91 4.64 4.07 -1.75
N GLY A 92 4.12 5.18 -1.23
CA GLY A 92 2.96 5.87 -1.78
C GLY A 92 3.14 6.31 -3.23
N GLU A 93 4.37 6.56 -3.69
CA GLU A 93 4.66 6.84 -5.10
C GLU A 93 4.28 5.66 -6.01
N TYR A 94 4.57 4.43 -5.59
CA TYR A 94 4.15 3.22 -6.32
C TYR A 94 2.63 3.07 -6.36
N SER A 95 1.95 3.43 -5.27
CA SER A 95 0.48 3.48 -5.25
C SER A 95 -0.06 4.54 -6.21
N ALA A 96 0.53 5.74 -6.23
CA ALA A 96 0.15 6.81 -7.16
C ALA A 96 0.37 6.39 -8.62
N LEU A 97 1.50 5.79 -8.95
CA LEU A 97 1.81 5.27 -10.29
C LEU A 97 0.85 4.15 -10.71
N THR A 98 0.51 3.25 -9.79
CA THR A 98 -0.47 2.18 -10.04
C THR A 98 -1.86 2.75 -10.28
N ALA A 99 -2.31 3.69 -9.45
CA ALA A 99 -3.59 4.37 -9.61
C ALA A 99 -3.66 5.16 -10.93
N ALA A 100 -2.54 5.71 -11.39
CA ALA A 100 -2.40 6.39 -12.68
C ALA A 100 -2.31 5.43 -13.89
N GLY A 101 -2.30 4.12 -13.67
CA GLY A 101 -2.29 3.11 -14.73
C GLY A 101 -0.90 2.76 -15.28
N VAL A 102 0.18 3.19 -14.62
CA VAL A 102 1.57 2.85 -15.04
C VAL A 102 1.85 1.36 -14.81
N PHE A 103 1.33 0.80 -13.70
CA PHE A 103 1.45 -0.62 -13.37
C PHE A 103 0.08 -1.25 -13.21
N SER A 104 -0.05 -2.52 -13.60
CA SER A 104 -1.17 -3.33 -13.13
C SER A 104 -0.99 -3.72 -11.66
N ILE A 105 -2.07 -4.10 -10.98
CA ILE A 105 -2.01 -4.54 -9.58
C ILE A 105 -1.03 -5.69 -9.38
N PRO A 106 -1.05 -6.77 -10.19
CA PRO A 106 -0.09 -7.86 -10.07
C PRO A 106 1.37 -7.43 -10.26
N GLN A 107 1.63 -6.48 -11.17
CA GLN A 107 2.98 -5.95 -11.37
C GLN A 107 3.43 -5.12 -10.17
N ALA A 108 2.56 -4.23 -9.70
CA ALA A 108 2.87 -3.31 -8.60
C ALA A 108 3.16 -4.06 -7.29
N VAL A 109 2.32 -5.03 -6.90
CA VAL A 109 2.53 -5.77 -5.65
C VAL A 109 3.82 -6.61 -5.68
N LYS A 110 4.17 -7.21 -6.82
CA LYS A 110 5.44 -7.91 -6.99
C LYS A 110 6.64 -6.96 -6.90
N LEU A 111 6.53 -5.81 -7.56
CA LEU A 111 7.58 -4.78 -7.55
C LEU A 111 7.84 -4.25 -6.13
N VAL A 112 6.80 -3.90 -5.40
CA VAL A 112 6.98 -3.39 -4.03
C VAL A 112 7.39 -4.50 -3.05
N ARG A 113 7.02 -5.75 -3.28
CA ARG A 113 7.55 -6.90 -2.53
C ARG A 113 9.05 -7.06 -2.76
N PHE A 114 9.51 -6.95 -4.00
CA PHE A 114 10.93 -6.97 -4.32
C PHE A 114 11.68 -5.81 -3.65
N ARG A 115 11.15 -4.58 -3.77
CA ARG A 115 11.69 -3.39 -3.11
C ARG A 115 11.79 -3.59 -1.59
N ALA A 116 10.75 -4.11 -0.98
CA ALA A 116 10.68 -4.33 0.47
C ALA A 116 11.71 -5.35 0.94
N ARG A 117 11.91 -6.43 0.17
CA ARG A 117 12.98 -7.42 0.45
C ARG A 117 14.36 -6.79 0.36
N ALA A 118 14.64 -6.06 -0.70
CA ALA A 118 15.93 -5.38 -0.88
C ALA A 118 16.22 -4.39 0.28
N MET A 119 15.20 -3.64 0.72
CA MET A 119 15.33 -2.73 1.87
C MET A 119 15.56 -3.49 3.18
N GLN A 120 14.88 -4.62 3.39
CA GLN A 120 15.04 -5.43 4.60
C GLN A 120 16.40 -6.12 4.66
N GLU A 121 16.91 -6.56 3.51
CA GLU A 121 18.23 -7.21 3.40
C GLU A 121 19.36 -6.20 3.58
N ALA A 122 19.17 -4.96 3.19
CA ALA A 122 20.16 -3.89 3.35
C ALA A 122 20.46 -3.58 4.83
N VAL A 123 19.45 -3.75 5.70
CA VAL A 123 19.59 -3.55 7.16
C VAL A 123 18.85 -4.66 7.89
N PRO A 124 19.56 -5.65 8.45
CA PRO A 124 18.94 -6.74 9.20
C PRO A 124 18.10 -6.24 10.38
N VAL A 125 17.04 -6.98 10.70
CA VAL A 125 16.16 -6.68 11.84
C VAL A 125 16.99 -6.64 13.15
N GLY A 126 16.82 -5.58 13.91
CA GLY A 126 17.50 -5.38 15.19
C GLY A 126 18.92 -4.80 15.11
N VAL A 127 19.46 -4.60 13.89
CA VAL A 127 20.81 -4.01 13.70
C VAL A 127 20.70 -2.52 13.39
N GLY A 128 19.63 -2.08 12.79
CA GLY A 128 19.37 -0.67 12.46
C GLY A 128 17.90 -0.35 12.50
N GLY A 129 17.54 0.89 12.16
CA GLY A 129 16.18 1.38 12.14
C GLY A 129 15.97 2.44 11.07
N MET A 130 14.72 2.74 10.83
CA MET A 130 14.29 3.85 9.97
C MET A 130 13.43 4.80 10.80
N ALA A 131 13.72 6.08 10.72
CA ALA A 131 12.94 7.10 11.40
C ALA A 131 12.58 8.23 10.43
N ALA A 132 11.34 8.71 10.51
CA ALA A 132 10.94 9.96 9.87
C ALA A 132 11.24 11.11 10.83
N ILE A 133 12.06 12.06 10.38
CA ILE A 133 12.37 13.27 11.16
C ILE A 133 11.39 14.35 10.71
N LEU A 134 10.66 14.91 11.68
CA LEU A 134 9.65 15.93 11.45
C LEU A 134 10.06 17.24 12.12
N GLY A 135 9.67 18.36 11.51
CA GLY A 135 9.80 19.69 12.12
C GLY A 135 11.20 20.32 12.05
N LEU A 136 12.09 19.79 11.23
CA LEU A 136 13.34 20.48 10.89
C LEU A 136 13.09 21.47 9.74
N THR A 137 13.86 22.57 9.73
CA THR A 137 13.94 23.47 8.56
C THR A 137 14.83 22.84 7.49
N ASP A 138 14.67 23.29 6.25
CA ASP A 138 15.45 22.81 5.10
C ASP A 138 16.89 23.36 5.05
N GLU A 139 17.35 23.98 6.14
CA GLU A 139 18.71 24.54 6.31
C GLU A 139 19.63 23.60 7.12
#